data_025b250bf9213d4d5827a2d5a60b71c8
#
_entry.id   025b250bf9213d4d5827a2d5a60b71c8
#
_cell.length_a   1.000
_cell.length_b   1.000
_cell.length_c   1.000
_cell.angle_alpha   90.00
_cell.angle_beta   90.00
_cell.angle_gamma   90.00
#
_symmetry.space_group_name_H-M   'P 1'
#
loop_
_entity.id
_entity.type
_entity.pdbx_description
1 polymer ?
#
loop_
_entity_poly.entity_id
_entity_poly.type
_entity_poly.pdbx_seq_one_letter_code
_entity_poly.pdbx_strand_id
1 'polypeptide(L)'
;MYFCQKFEGFVKPVNCIDCSMRKSVLFVVLAILVGIVCFSSSGCTEKNTSAVDSDTIITVDTTAVVDSIEDEIIAATPMPKAADELFDDFFFNFAANRKLQSKRIVFPLPVFTGKEKTYIARKAWKTDHFFMNQDFYTLIFDNQHQMEVVKDTSISHVVVERINLPKYTMKQYVFERRRGLWMMTSIRNESLAKSKNASFLHFYQEFVNDTAFQVASVNDPLEFSGPSPDDDFETMNGILAPEQWLSFAPELPNKVIYNILYGQKYTESNQKIFVIRGIANGIETELTFRKKDGGWKLMKLIM
;
A
#
# COMPACT_ATOMS: atom_id res chain seq x y z
N MET A 1 -12.05 11.28 58.87
CA MET A 1 -10.93 10.84 59.73
C MET A 1 -10.03 9.97 58.88
N TYR A 2 -8.89 10.56 58.43
CA TYR A 2 -7.56 9.99 58.17
C TYR A 2 -7.46 8.73 57.29
N PHE A 3 -6.61 8.66 56.27
CA PHE A 3 -5.18 8.91 56.24
C PHE A 3 -4.69 9.26 54.81
N CYS A 4 -3.97 10.36 54.69
CA CYS A 4 -3.11 10.71 53.59
C CYS A 4 -1.78 9.96 53.78
N GLN A 5 -1.32 9.15 52.83
CA GLN A 5 0.06 8.65 52.83
C GLN A 5 0.78 9.03 51.55
N LYS A 6 1.70 9.97 51.75
CA LYS A 6 2.68 10.51 50.83
C LYS A 6 3.73 9.44 50.58
N PHE A 7 3.97 9.08 49.32
CA PHE A 7 5.16 8.33 48.93
C PHE A 7 6.09 9.27 48.17
N GLU A 8 7.13 9.73 48.89
CA GLU A 8 8.35 10.27 48.27
C GLU A 8 9.27 9.10 47.97
N GLY A 9 9.73 8.96 46.75
CA GLY A 9 10.66 7.91 46.35
C GLY A 9 11.53 8.34 45.14
N PHE A 10 12.65 8.99 45.46
CA PHE A 10 13.97 8.97 44.79
C PHE A 10 13.99 8.80 43.27
N VAL A 11 14.14 9.90 42.59
CA VAL A 11 14.72 9.97 41.23
C VAL A 11 16.24 9.96 41.37
N LYS A 12 16.90 8.86 40.96
CA LYS A 12 18.37 8.83 40.75
C LYS A 12 18.69 9.57 39.47
N PRO A 13 19.75 10.39 39.41
CA PRO A 13 20.19 11.00 38.18
C PRO A 13 20.85 9.94 37.28
N VAL A 14 20.31 9.76 36.07
CA VAL A 14 20.92 8.95 35.04
C VAL A 14 22.17 9.66 34.53
N ASN A 15 23.32 9.03 34.66
CA ASN A 15 24.63 9.53 34.29
C ASN A 15 24.71 9.88 32.79
N CYS A 16 25.08 11.11 32.51
CA CYS A 16 25.29 11.72 31.20
C CYS A 16 26.65 11.28 30.56
N ILE A 17 26.96 9.97 30.53
CA ILE A 17 28.17 9.45 29.88
C ILE A 17 27.89 9.01 28.43
N ASP A 18 26.67 8.64 28.10
CA ASP A 18 26.32 8.09 26.78
C ASP A 18 26.17 9.15 25.67
N CYS A 19 25.92 10.40 26.05
CA CYS A 19 25.78 11.49 25.07
C CYS A 19 27.13 11.98 24.47
N SER A 20 28.23 11.74 25.17
CA SER A 20 29.56 12.15 24.69
C SER A 20 30.15 11.16 23.68
N MET A 21 29.89 9.87 23.84
CA MET A 21 30.40 8.84 22.91
C MET A 21 29.74 8.90 21.55
N ARG A 22 28.43 9.18 21.48
CA ARG A 22 27.70 9.31 20.20
C ARG A 22 28.16 10.48 19.36
N LYS A 23 28.53 11.59 20.00
CA LYS A 23 29.11 12.78 19.30
C LYS A 23 30.49 12.50 18.74
N SER A 24 31.33 11.79 19.47
CA SER A 24 32.69 11.43 19.03
C SER A 24 32.67 10.47 17.84
N VAL A 25 31.78 9.47 17.83
CA VAL A 25 31.63 8.54 16.70
C VAL A 25 31.13 9.26 15.46
N LEU A 26 30.18 10.21 15.62
CA LEU A 26 29.64 11.00 14.48
C LEU A 26 30.76 11.85 13.83
N PHE A 27 31.63 12.47 14.62
CA PHE A 27 32.76 13.26 14.09
C PHE A 27 33.80 12.41 13.36
N VAL A 28 34.07 11.20 13.83
CA VAL A 28 35.00 10.28 13.17
C VAL A 28 34.43 9.81 11.81
N VAL A 29 33.16 9.46 11.73
CA VAL A 29 32.51 9.06 10.47
C VAL A 29 32.46 10.23 9.48
N LEU A 30 32.20 11.44 9.94
CA LEU A 30 32.18 12.64 9.09
C LEU A 30 33.55 12.97 8.55
N ALA A 31 34.62 12.81 9.34
CA ALA A 31 36.00 13.03 8.91
C ALA A 31 36.46 12.01 7.85
N ILE A 32 36.03 10.76 7.96
CA ILE A 32 36.32 9.71 6.96
C ILE A 32 35.63 10.00 5.64
N LEU A 33 34.38 10.46 5.67
CA LEU A 33 33.61 10.83 4.46
C LEU A 33 34.25 12.03 3.72
N VAL A 34 34.73 13.04 4.43
CA VAL A 34 35.40 14.20 3.83
C VAL A 34 36.76 13.77 3.24
N GLY A 35 37.49 12.84 3.87
CA GLY A 35 38.75 12.31 3.35
C GLY A 35 38.61 11.57 2.02
N ILE A 36 37.51 10.82 1.82
CA ILE A 36 37.22 10.07 0.58
C ILE A 36 36.94 11.01 -0.59
N VAL A 37 36.27 12.14 -0.36
CA VAL A 37 35.94 13.11 -1.42
C VAL A 37 37.15 13.87 -1.91
N CYS A 38 38.20 14.08 -1.06
CA CYS A 38 39.42 14.79 -1.44
C CYS A 38 40.43 13.97 -2.28
N PHE A 39 40.30 12.62 -2.32
CA PHE A 39 41.19 11.77 -3.09
C PHE A 39 40.73 11.46 -4.53
N SER A 40 39.54 11.91 -4.95
CA SER A 40 39.00 11.61 -6.29
C SER A 40 39.15 12.74 -7.32
N SER A 41 39.96 13.78 -7.04
CA SER A 41 40.18 14.91 -7.98
C SER A 41 41.61 15.09 -8.36
N SER A 42 42.18 14.13 -9.12
CA SER A 42 43.43 14.39 -9.85
C SER A 42 43.53 13.57 -11.16
N GLY A 43 43.52 14.31 -12.26
CA GLY A 43 43.89 13.88 -13.62
C GLY A 43 42.73 13.95 -14.63
N CYS A 44 42.78 14.63 -15.74
CA CYS A 44 43.83 15.18 -16.57
C CYS A 44 43.28 16.32 -17.45
N THR A 45 44.15 17.23 -17.72
CA THR A 45 44.03 18.35 -18.65
C THR A 45 44.10 17.87 -20.10
N GLU A 46 43.22 18.33 -21.00
CA GLU A 46 43.62 18.71 -22.36
C GLU A 46 42.76 19.84 -22.88
N LYS A 47 43.46 20.82 -23.47
CA LYS A 47 42.96 22.06 -24.05
C LYS A 47 42.30 21.80 -25.40
N ASN A 48 41.16 22.45 -25.72
CA ASN A 48 41.11 23.28 -26.93
C ASN A 48 40.02 24.35 -26.81
N THR A 49 40.44 25.52 -27.22
CA THR A 49 39.79 26.83 -27.30
C THR A 49 38.67 26.89 -28.33
N SER A 50 37.53 27.47 -28.00
CA SER A 50 36.90 28.54 -28.79
C SER A 50 35.68 29.09 -28.06
N ALA A 51 35.69 30.41 -27.84
CA ALA A 51 34.63 31.19 -27.24
C ALA A 51 33.43 31.37 -28.20
N VAL A 52 32.22 31.41 -27.64
CA VAL A 52 31.16 32.39 -27.97
C VAL A 52 30.12 32.39 -26.87
N ASP A 53 29.72 33.59 -26.46
CA ASP A 53 28.69 34.01 -25.52
C ASP A 53 27.30 33.38 -25.69
N SER A 54 26.62 33.09 -24.61
CA SER A 54 25.32 33.67 -24.28
C SER A 54 24.73 32.98 -23.03
N ASP A 55 24.48 33.78 -21.99
CA ASP A 55 23.69 33.42 -20.81
C ASP A 55 22.31 32.91 -21.17
N THR A 56 22.01 31.67 -20.76
CA THR A 56 20.65 31.24 -20.44
C THR A 56 20.79 30.17 -19.33
N ILE A 57 20.51 30.56 -18.09
CA ILE A 57 20.38 29.65 -16.98
C ILE A 57 19.07 28.88 -17.19
N ILE A 58 19.18 27.68 -17.76
CA ILE A 58 18.07 26.70 -17.72
C ILE A 58 18.21 25.96 -16.40
N THR A 59 17.37 26.30 -15.43
CA THR A 59 17.11 25.46 -14.26
C THR A 59 16.42 24.21 -14.75
N VAL A 60 17.20 23.17 -15.06
CA VAL A 60 16.65 21.84 -15.32
C VAL A 60 16.20 21.29 -13.98
N ASP A 61 14.90 21.07 -13.82
CA ASP A 61 14.32 20.37 -12.69
C ASP A 61 14.83 18.92 -12.69
N THR A 62 15.84 18.66 -11.86
CA THR A 62 16.61 17.39 -11.82
C THR A 62 15.74 16.22 -11.37
N THR A 63 14.65 16.47 -10.67
CA THR A 63 13.72 15.43 -10.20
C THR A 63 12.94 14.79 -11.32
N ALA A 64 12.46 15.56 -12.27
CA ALA A 64 11.69 15.05 -13.43
C ALA A 64 12.53 14.18 -14.38
N VAL A 65 13.85 14.40 -14.43
CA VAL A 65 14.77 13.65 -15.29
C VAL A 65 15.14 12.31 -14.67
N VAL A 66 15.30 12.25 -13.34
CA VAL A 66 15.61 10.99 -12.63
C VAL A 66 14.43 10.02 -12.70
N ASP A 67 13.20 10.47 -12.44
CA ASP A 67 12.00 9.64 -12.55
C ASP A 67 11.82 9.07 -13.97
N SER A 68 12.16 9.85 -15.02
CA SER A 68 12.03 9.37 -16.40
C SER A 68 13.07 8.31 -16.76
N ILE A 69 14.27 8.34 -16.17
CA ILE A 69 15.34 7.36 -16.41
C ILE A 69 15.02 6.04 -15.68
N GLU A 70 14.52 6.10 -14.45
CA GLU A 70 14.08 4.91 -13.72
C GLU A 70 12.91 4.21 -14.43
N ASP A 71 11.92 4.94 -14.90
CA ASP A 71 10.81 4.41 -15.70
C ASP A 71 11.30 3.76 -17.00
N GLU A 72 12.33 4.29 -17.66
CA GLU A 72 12.91 3.68 -18.85
C GLU A 72 13.68 2.39 -18.55
N ILE A 73 14.43 2.34 -17.44
CA ILE A 73 15.16 1.15 -17.00
C ILE A 73 14.17 0.03 -16.61
N ILE A 74 13.15 0.33 -15.83
CA ILE A 74 12.09 -0.61 -15.46
C ILE A 74 11.38 -1.12 -16.72
N ALA A 75 11.07 -0.22 -17.67
CA ALA A 75 10.40 -0.58 -18.91
C ALA A 75 11.29 -1.43 -19.86
N ALA A 76 12.60 -1.35 -19.74
CA ALA A 76 13.54 -2.15 -20.55
C ALA A 76 13.81 -3.53 -19.96
N THR A 77 13.64 -3.73 -18.64
CA THR A 77 13.88 -5.00 -17.97
C THR A 77 12.80 -6.03 -18.35
N PRO A 78 13.16 -7.19 -18.91
CA PRO A 78 12.19 -8.23 -19.24
C PRO A 78 11.60 -8.82 -17.95
N MET A 79 10.28 -8.94 -17.90
CA MET A 79 9.61 -9.64 -16.81
C MET A 79 10.02 -11.12 -16.80
N PRO A 80 10.41 -11.71 -15.65
CA PRO A 80 10.69 -13.13 -15.54
C PRO A 80 9.50 -13.98 -16.00
N LYS A 81 9.76 -15.12 -16.64
CA LYS A 81 8.68 -16.02 -17.08
C LYS A 81 7.81 -16.52 -15.91
N ALA A 82 8.43 -16.76 -14.76
CA ALA A 82 7.75 -17.15 -13.53
C ALA A 82 6.78 -16.10 -12.99
N ALA A 83 6.95 -14.82 -13.34
CA ALA A 83 6.07 -13.75 -12.85
C ALA A 83 4.62 -13.80 -13.38
N ASP A 84 4.33 -14.68 -14.37
CA ASP A 84 2.93 -14.96 -14.77
C ASP A 84 2.30 -16.12 -13.97
N GLU A 85 3.04 -16.80 -13.08
CA GLU A 85 2.51 -17.91 -12.28
C GLU A 85 1.53 -17.40 -11.21
N LEU A 86 1.92 -16.38 -10.47
CA LEU A 86 1.05 -15.71 -9.51
C LEU A 86 0.52 -14.41 -10.12
N PHE A 87 -0.73 -14.08 -9.83
CA PHE A 87 -1.32 -12.84 -10.32
C PHE A 87 -0.63 -11.61 -9.72
N ASP A 88 -0.29 -11.64 -8.44
CA ASP A 88 0.33 -10.50 -7.75
C ASP A 88 1.69 -10.18 -8.36
N ASP A 89 2.54 -11.16 -8.61
CA ASP A 89 3.84 -10.96 -9.25
C ASP A 89 3.71 -10.32 -10.63
N PHE A 90 2.74 -10.81 -11.41
CA PHE A 90 2.40 -10.20 -12.69
C PHE A 90 1.90 -8.77 -12.52
N PHE A 91 0.97 -8.54 -11.56
CA PHE A 91 0.27 -7.27 -11.44
C PHE A 91 1.20 -6.14 -10.99
N PHE A 92 2.12 -6.39 -10.07
CA PHE A 92 3.13 -5.40 -9.67
C PHE A 92 3.99 -4.97 -10.86
N ASN A 93 4.48 -5.93 -11.65
CA ASN A 93 5.23 -5.63 -12.87
C ASN A 93 4.38 -4.87 -13.90
N PHE A 94 3.11 -5.25 -14.06
CA PHE A 94 2.18 -4.63 -15.00
C PHE A 94 1.89 -3.17 -14.61
N ALA A 95 1.66 -2.89 -13.33
CA ALA A 95 1.38 -1.55 -12.83
C ALA A 95 2.59 -0.60 -12.96
N ALA A 96 3.81 -1.12 -12.76
CA ALA A 96 5.05 -0.34 -12.87
C ALA A 96 5.53 -0.14 -14.31
N ASN A 97 5.12 -0.96 -15.29
CA ASN A 97 5.76 -1.01 -16.60
C ASN A 97 4.82 -0.65 -17.76
N ARG A 98 4.98 0.55 -18.31
CA ARG A 98 4.20 1.08 -19.45
C ARG A 98 4.24 0.17 -20.70
N LYS A 99 5.43 -0.38 -21.03
CA LYS A 99 5.58 -1.27 -22.20
C LYS A 99 4.86 -2.59 -21.97
N LEU A 100 4.89 -3.11 -20.73
CA LEU A 100 4.16 -4.32 -20.35
C LEU A 100 2.65 -4.09 -20.42
N GLN A 101 2.13 -2.98 -19.92
CA GLN A 101 0.70 -2.63 -20.08
C GLN A 101 0.28 -2.64 -21.55
N SER A 102 1.03 -1.99 -22.41
CA SER A 102 0.72 -1.98 -23.85
C SER A 102 0.68 -3.37 -24.48
N LYS A 103 1.50 -4.32 -24.00
CA LYS A 103 1.55 -5.72 -24.49
C LYS A 103 0.48 -6.62 -23.88
N ARG A 104 0.10 -6.35 -22.62
CA ARG A 104 -0.79 -7.21 -21.82
C ARG A 104 -2.22 -6.68 -21.73
N ILE A 105 -2.58 -5.68 -22.53
CA ILE A 105 -3.96 -5.19 -22.70
C ILE A 105 -4.49 -5.64 -24.04
N VAL A 106 -5.70 -6.18 -24.06
CA VAL A 106 -6.43 -6.54 -25.27
C VAL A 106 -7.05 -5.29 -25.87
N PHE A 107 -6.54 -4.85 -27.00
CA PHE A 107 -7.06 -3.67 -27.71
C PHE A 107 -7.87 -4.04 -28.95
N PRO A 108 -8.91 -3.26 -29.30
CA PRO A 108 -9.46 -2.12 -28.54
C PRO A 108 -10.06 -2.60 -27.22
N LEU A 109 -9.69 -1.91 -26.11
CA LEU A 109 -10.09 -2.32 -24.77
C LEU A 109 -11.55 -1.90 -24.51
N PRO A 110 -12.48 -2.83 -24.27
CA PRO A 110 -13.86 -2.50 -23.95
C PRO A 110 -13.99 -1.91 -22.55
N VAL A 111 -14.78 -0.83 -22.48
CA VAL A 111 -15.15 -0.15 -21.23
C VAL A 111 -16.65 -0.17 -21.10
N PHE A 112 -17.15 -0.72 -20.02
CA PHE A 112 -18.57 -0.80 -19.70
C PHE A 112 -18.92 0.22 -18.62
N THR A 113 -19.98 1.01 -18.84
CA THR A 113 -20.54 1.94 -17.85
C THR A 113 -22.05 1.74 -17.84
N GLY A 114 -22.52 0.99 -16.86
CA GLY A 114 -23.91 0.54 -16.83
C GLY A 114 -24.25 -0.33 -18.04
N LYS A 115 -25.12 0.17 -18.93
CA LYS A 115 -25.50 -0.51 -20.19
C LYS A 115 -24.66 -0.04 -21.40
N GLU A 116 -23.92 1.04 -21.25
CA GLU A 116 -23.11 1.60 -22.31
C GLU A 116 -21.80 0.82 -22.46
N LYS A 117 -21.35 0.64 -23.72
CA LYS A 117 -20.07 0.02 -24.05
C LYS A 117 -19.30 0.93 -24.98
N THR A 118 -18.13 1.33 -24.54
CA THR A 118 -17.17 2.12 -25.31
C THR A 118 -15.86 1.36 -25.47
N TYR A 119 -14.92 1.90 -26.25
CA TYR A 119 -13.64 1.25 -26.49
C TYR A 119 -12.48 2.24 -26.37
N ILE A 120 -11.40 1.81 -25.77
CA ILE A 120 -10.13 2.54 -25.74
C ILE A 120 -9.19 1.92 -26.78
N ALA A 121 -8.80 2.70 -27.76
CA ALA A 121 -7.79 2.29 -28.73
C ALA A 121 -6.39 2.29 -28.06
N ARG A 122 -5.45 1.46 -28.58
CA ARG A 122 -4.07 1.39 -28.06
C ARG A 122 -3.40 2.76 -27.95
N LYS A 123 -3.59 3.63 -28.94
CA LYS A 123 -3.01 4.99 -28.97
C LYS A 123 -3.61 5.93 -27.91
N ALA A 124 -4.81 5.64 -27.44
CA ALA A 124 -5.53 6.43 -26.43
C ALA A 124 -5.31 5.92 -25.00
N TRP A 125 -4.64 4.77 -24.83
CA TRP A 125 -4.33 4.25 -23.49
C TRP A 125 -3.27 5.14 -22.82
N LYS A 126 -3.62 5.59 -21.62
CA LYS A 126 -2.68 6.22 -20.70
C LYS A 126 -2.28 5.20 -19.65
N THR A 127 -0.99 5.11 -19.33
CA THR A 127 -0.48 4.25 -18.27
C THR A 127 -1.25 4.51 -16.98
N ASP A 128 -1.74 3.44 -16.35
CA ASP A 128 -2.40 3.50 -15.05
C ASP A 128 -1.44 2.86 -14.03
N HIS A 129 -0.98 3.63 -13.07
CA HIS A 129 -0.05 3.17 -12.04
C HIS A 129 -0.77 2.47 -10.89
N PHE A 130 -2.10 2.39 -10.94
CA PHE A 130 -2.92 1.74 -9.92
C PHE A 130 -2.56 2.26 -8.52
N PHE A 131 -2.24 1.35 -7.59
CA PHE A 131 -1.83 1.69 -6.23
C PHE A 131 -0.33 1.98 -6.08
N MET A 132 0.47 1.89 -7.15
CA MET A 132 1.94 2.11 -7.07
C MET A 132 2.32 3.53 -6.63
N ASN A 133 1.41 4.49 -6.73
CA ASN A 133 1.59 5.86 -6.22
C ASN A 133 1.08 6.01 -4.76
N GLN A 134 0.77 4.91 -4.09
CA GLN A 134 0.41 4.83 -2.68
C GLN A 134 1.47 3.98 -1.96
N ASP A 135 1.66 4.19 -0.68
CA ASP A 135 2.60 3.40 0.12
C ASP A 135 2.04 2.00 0.46
N PHE A 136 0.76 1.78 0.18
CA PHE A 136 0.04 0.56 0.49
C PHE A 136 -1.08 0.26 -0.52
N TYR A 137 -1.55 -0.97 -0.51
CA TYR A 137 -2.82 -1.38 -1.12
C TYR A 137 -3.68 -2.16 -0.12
N THR A 138 -4.95 -2.38 -0.45
CA THR A 138 -5.88 -3.04 0.46
C THR A 138 -6.50 -4.27 -0.19
N LEU A 139 -6.93 -5.22 0.66
CA LEU A 139 -7.65 -6.42 0.25
C LEU A 139 -8.85 -6.63 1.18
N ILE A 140 -9.90 -7.27 0.69
CA ILE A 140 -11.09 -7.60 1.47
C ILE A 140 -11.38 -9.08 1.27
N PHE A 141 -11.32 -9.85 2.35
CA PHE A 141 -11.62 -11.28 2.38
C PHE A 141 -12.81 -11.56 3.30
N ASP A 142 -13.55 -12.62 3.03
CA ASP A 142 -14.65 -13.06 3.88
C ASP A 142 -14.18 -13.91 5.08
N ASN A 143 -13.03 -14.55 4.92
CA ASN A 143 -12.43 -15.42 5.95
C ASN A 143 -10.95 -15.67 5.66
N GLN A 144 -10.25 -16.24 6.64
CA GLN A 144 -8.81 -16.53 6.56
C GLN A 144 -8.45 -17.49 5.40
N HIS A 145 -9.32 -18.46 5.09
CA HIS A 145 -9.04 -19.41 4.00
C HIS A 145 -8.98 -18.71 2.63
N GLN A 146 -9.76 -17.64 2.43
CA GLN A 146 -9.68 -16.87 1.19
C GLN A 146 -8.36 -16.12 1.01
N MET A 147 -7.63 -15.85 2.06
CA MET A 147 -6.30 -15.22 1.98
C MET A 147 -5.27 -16.14 1.32
N GLU A 148 -5.44 -17.46 1.43
CA GLU A 148 -4.55 -18.43 0.77
C GLU A 148 -4.72 -18.48 -0.75
N VAL A 149 -5.85 -18.01 -1.28
CA VAL A 149 -6.14 -17.97 -2.73
C VAL A 149 -5.13 -17.11 -3.49
N VAL A 150 -4.50 -16.13 -2.85
CA VAL A 150 -3.44 -15.29 -3.44
C VAL A 150 -2.28 -16.14 -3.97
N LYS A 151 -2.01 -17.32 -3.34
CA LYS A 151 -0.93 -18.25 -3.70
C LYS A 151 -1.34 -19.29 -4.73
N ASP A 152 -2.59 -19.28 -5.20
CA ASP A 152 -3.13 -20.28 -6.12
C ASP A 152 -2.74 -19.96 -7.57
N THR A 153 -1.84 -20.76 -8.13
CA THR A 153 -1.38 -20.66 -9.52
C THR A 153 -2.41 -21.12 -10.55
N SER A 154 -3.49 -21.78 -10.15
CA SER A 154 -4.54 -22.29 -11.04
C SER A 154 -5.57 -21.22 -11.42
N ILE A 155 -5.57 -20.08 -10.75
CA ILE A 155 -6.47 -18.96 -11.03
C ILE A 155 -6.28 -18.47 -12.47
N SER A 156 -7.40 -18.26 -13.16
CA SER A 156 -7.42 -17.78 -14.54
C SER A 156 -8.23 -16.51 -14.76
N HIS A 157 -8.88 -16.01 -13.73
CA HIS A 157 -9.71 -14.80 -13.76
C HIS A 157 -9.53 -13.99 -12.48
N VAL A 158 -9.14 -12.73 -12.63
CA VAL A 158 -8.94 -11.80 -11.51
C VAL A 158 -9.55 -10.45 -11.87
N VAL A 159 -10.14 -9.79 -10.88
CA VAL A 159 -10.65 -8.43 -11.01
C VAL A 159 -9.97 -7.54 -9.99
N VAL A 160 -9.29 -6.50 -10.46
CA VAL A 160 -8.75 -5.44 -9.60
C VAL A 160 -9.79 -4.32 -9.51
N GLU A 161 -10.21 -4.01 -8.31
CA GLU A 161 -11.20 -2.98 -8.02
C GLU A 161 -10.49 -1.72 -7.49
N ARG A 162 -10.71 -0.59 -8.12
CA ARG A 162 -10.38 0.74 -7.57
C ARG A 162 -11.66 1.36 -7.04
N ILE A 163 -11.79 1.45 -5.74
CA ILE A 163 -12.97 1.88 -5.01
C ILE A 163 -12.78 3.33 -4.55
N ASN A 164 -13.64 4.22 -4.99
CA ASN A 164 -13.68 5.60 -4.53
C ASN A 164 -14.78 5.73 -3.47
N LEU A 165 -14.40 5.74 -2.21
CA LEU A 165 -15.32 5.79 -1.08
C LEU A 165 -16.19 7.07 -1.10
N PRO A 166 -15.63 8.30 -1.18
CA PRO A 166 -16.43 9.52 -1.20
C PRO A 166 -17.42 9.62 -2.37
N LYS A 167 -17.07 9.07 -3.54
CA LYS A 167 -17.93 9.12 -4.74
C LYS A 167 -18.88 7.95 -4.84
N TYR A 168 -18.73 6.96 -3.97
CA TYR A 168 -19.50 5.71 -3.97
C TYR A 168 -19.48 5.00 -5.33
N THR A 169 -18.31 4.97 -5.97
CA THR A 169 -18.08 4.38 -7.28
C THR A 169 -16.93 3.39 -7.26
N MET A 170 -16.95 2.47 -8.22
CA MET A 170 -15.95 1.42 -8.36
C MET A 170 -15.55 1.28 -9.83
N LYS A 171 -14.26 1.22 -10.10
CA LYS A 171 -13.70 0.88 -11.41
C LYS A 171 -13.03 -0.49 -11.31
N GLN A 172 -13.50 -1.43 -12.09
CA GLN A 172 -13.02 -2.79 -12.12
C GLN A 172 -12.17 -3.02 -13.36
N TYR A 173 -10.97 -3.53 -13.20
CA TYR A 173 -10.07 -3.96 -14.27
C TYR A 173 -10.09 -5.49 -14.30
N VAL A 174 -10.58 -6.06 -15.39
CA VAL A 174 -10.76 -7.51 -15.54
C VAL A 174 -9.55 -8.11 -16.22
N PHE A 175 -8.96 -9.08 -15.57
CA PHE A 175 -7.83 -9.84 -16.07
C PHE A 175 -8.21 -11.30 -16.30
N GLU A 176 -7.75 -11.87 -17.40
CA GLU A 176 -7.92 -13.28 -17.74
C GLU A 176 -6.56 -13.89 -18.14
N ARG A 177 -6.32 -15.12 -17.74
CA ARG A 177 -5.15 -15.87 -18.18
C ARG A 177 -5.43 -16.47 -19.56
N ARG A 178 -4.71 -16.02 -20.56
CA ARG A 178 -4.82 -16.47 -21.95
C ARG A 178 -3.49 -17.08 -22.41
N ARG A 179 -3.50 -18.37 -22.74
CA ARG A 179 -2.29 -19.11 -23.14
C ARG A 179 -1.14 -18.94 -22.13
N GLY A 180 -1.46 -19.04 -20.84
CA GLY A 180 -0.48 -18.90 -19.74
C GLY A 180 -0.11 -17.48 -19.37
N LEU A 181 -0.58 -16.44 -20.09
CA LEU A 181 -0.26 -15.05 -19.84
C LEU A 181 -1.47 -14.28 -19.29
N TRP A 182 -1.25 -13.48 -18.28
CA TRP A 182 -2.26 -12.55 -17.79
C TRP A 182 -2.49 -11.40 -18.76
N MET A 183 -3.74 -11.16 -19.11
CA MET A 183 -4.17 -10.12 -20.05
C MET A 183 -5.32 -9.31 -19.45
N MET A 184 -5.22 -7.99 -19.46
CA MET A 184 -6.37 -7.13 -19.14
C MET A 184 -7.33 -7.11 -20.32
N THR A 185 -8.58 -7.50 -20.08
CA THR A 185 -9.57 -7.76 -21.13
C THR A 185 -10.71 -6.75 -21.15
N SER A 186 -11.01 -6.09 -20.05
CA SER A 186 -12.04 -5.05 -20.00
C SER A 186 -11.93 -4.16 -18.77
N ILE A 187 -12.60 -3.02 -18.82
CA ILE A 187 -12.85 -2.14 -17.68
C ILE A 187 -14.36 -2.06 -17.46
N ARG A 188 -14.79 -2.00 -16.20
CA ARG A 188 -16.18 -1.77 -15.82
C ARG A 188 -16.25 -0.64 -14.80
N ASN A 189 -17.08 0.36 -15.08
CA ASN A 189 -17.39 1.45 -14.15
C ASN A 189 -18.77 1.17 -13.55
N GLU A 190 -18.82 1.00 -12.23
CA GLU A 190 -20.02 0.59 -11.53
C GLU A 190 -20.26 1.46 -10.29
N SER A 191 -21.51 1.50 -9.84
CA SER A 191 -21.83 1.99 -8.50
C SER A 191 -21.32 1.00 -7.45
N LEU A 192 -20.81 1.51 -6.34
CA LEU A 192 -20.38 0.68 -5.22
C LEU A 192 -21.52 -0.17 -4.64
N ALA A 193 -22.77 0.27 -4.78
CA ALA A 193 -23.95 -0.51 -4.39
C ALA A 193 -24.06 -1.89 -5.08
N LYS A 194 -23.37 -2.09 -6.22
CA LYS A 194 -23.32 -3.38 -6.90
C LYS A 194 -22.17 -4.28 -6.41
N SER A 195 -21.30 -3.78 -5.58
CA SER A 195 -20.25 -4.57 -4.96
C SER A 195 -20.85 -5.59 -3.99
N LYS A 196 -20.29 -6.80 -3.96
CA LYS A 196 -20.64 -7.80 -2.94
C LYS A 196 -20.15 -7.41 -1.53
N ASN A 197 -19.27 -6.41 -1.47
CA ASN A 197 -18.82 -5.78 -0.24
C ASN A 197 -19.61 -4.49 0.10
N ALA A 198 -20.68 -4.17 -0.61
CA ALA A 198 -21.38 -2.88 -0.50
C ALA A 198 -21.80 -2.53 0.95
N SER A 199 -22.39 -3.49 1.66
CA SER A 199 -22.78 -3.29 3.07
C SER A 199 -21.59 -2.98 3.98
N PHE A 200 -20.47 -3.70 3.80
CA PHE A 200 -19.25 -3.45 4.54
C PHE A 200 -18.60 -2.13 4.16
N LEU A 201 -18.55 -1.81 2.88
CA LEU A 201 -17.92 -0.57 2.39
C LEU A 201 -18.71 0.68 2.78
N HIS A 202 -20.03 0.59 2.90
CA HIS A 202 -20.85 1.66 3.46
C HIS A 202 -20.50 1.91 4.93
N PHE A 203 -20.47 0.84 5.74
CA PHE A 203 -20.03 0.91 7.12
C PHE A 203 -18.59 1.44 7.24
N TYR A 204 -17.66 0.90 6.43
CA TYR A 204 -16.27 1.29 6.47
C TYR A 204 -16.07 2.78 6.18
N GLN A 205 -16.85 3.34 5.26
CA GLN A 205 -16.81 4.77 4.95
C GLN A 205 -17.19 5.64 6.16
N GLU A 206 -18.18 5.24 6.96
CA GLU A 206 -18.51 5.93 8.21
C GLU A 206 -17.41 5.71 9.24
N PHE A 207 -16.95 4.47 9.39
CA PHE A 207 -15.92 4.08 10.33
C PHE A 207 -14.64 4.90 10.18
N VAL A 208 -14.17 5.16 8.95
CA VAL A 208 -12.91 5.90 8.72
C VAL A 208 -13.05 7.42 8.81
N ASN A 209 -14.25 7.96 8.85
CA ASN A 209 -14.48 9.40 8.86
C ASN A 209 -15.03 9.95 10.19
N ASP A 210 -15.44 9.08 11.10
CA ASP A 210 -16.02 9.47 12.40
C ASP A 210 -15.38 8.67 13.54
N THR A 211 -14.55 9.35 14.35
CA THR A 211 -13.84 8.74 15.47
C THR A 211 -14.76 8.26 16.57
N ALA A 212 -15.88 8.95 16.83
CA ALA A 212 -16.87 8.49 17.81
C ALA A 212 -17.56 7.22 17.31
N PHE A 213 -17.91 7.15 16.03
CA PHE A 213 -18.44 5.95 15.40
C PHE A 213 -17.41 4.80 15.38
N GLN A 214 -16.11 5.10 15.18
CA GLN A 214 -15.06 4.08 15.30
C GLN A 214 -15.10 3.42 16.68
N VAL A 215 -14.98 4.20 17.75
CA VAL A 215 -14.99 3.69 19.13
C VAL A 215 -16.27 2.90 19.43
N ALA A 216 -17.43 3.43 19.02
CA ALA A 216 -18.72 2.74 19.19
C ALA A 216 -18.82 1.44 18.36
N SER A 217 -18.03 1.31 17.29
CA SER A 217 -18.01 0.14 16.41
C SER A 217 -16.93 -0.88 16.78
N VAL A 218 -16.13 -0.62 17.79
CA VAL A 218 -15.18 -1.61 18.34
C VAL A 218 -15.93 -2.59 19.24
N ASN A 219 -15.58 -3.86 19.14
CA ASN A 219 -16.08 -4.88 20.08
C ASN A 219 -15.40 -4.74 21.44
N ASP A 220 -16.14 -5.02 22.49
CA ASP A 220 -15.62 -5.09 23.85
C ASP A 220 -15.58 -6.55 24.32
N PRO A 221 -14.39 -7.12 24.58
CA PRO A 221 -13.07 -6.56 24.26
C PRO A 221 -12.70 -6.72 22.75
N LEU A 222 -11.80 -5.85 22.26
CA LEU A 222 -11.14 -6.01 20.98
C LEU A 222 -9.93 -6.95 21.11
N GLU A 223 -9.86 -8.00 20.33
CA GLU A 223 -8.64 -8.83 20.23
C GLU A 223 -7.52 -8.06 19.54
N PHE A 224 -6.33 -8.10 20.12
CA PHE A 224 -5.14 -7.43 19.58
C PHE A 224 -3.97 -8.40 19.45
N SER A 225 -3.24 -8.30 18.35
CA SER A 225 -1.96 -8.95 18.12
C SER A 225 -1.04 -7.98 17.40
N GLY A 226 0.16 -7.75 17.92
CA GLY A 226 1.11 -6.81 17.35
C GLY A 226 2.53 -7.03 17.87
N PRO A 227 3.50 -6.24 17.42
CA PRO A 227 4.88 -6.37 17.86
C PRO A 227 4.99 -6.12 19.37
N SER A 228 5.86 -6.87 20.01
CA SER A 228 6.21 -6.67 21.42
C SER A 228 6.99 -5.37 21.60
N PRO A 229 6.72 -4.54 22.62
CA PRO A 229 7.52 -3.36 22.90
C PRO A 229 8.93 -3.71 23.43
N ASP A 230 9.13 -4.95 23.90
CA ASP A 230 10.37 -5.40 24.54
C ASP A 230 11.27 -6.16 23.55
N ASP A 231 10.73 -6.73 22.49
CA ASP A 231 11.48 -7.48 21.45
C ASP A 231 10.81 -7.36 20.09
N ASP A 232 11.52 -6.79 19.10
CA ASP A 232 11.05 -6.56 17.73
C ASP A 232 10.72 -7.87 16.98
N PHE A 233 11.16 -9.02 17.45
CA PHE A 233 10.88 -10.34 16.86
C PHE A 233 9.76 -11.09 17.53
N GLU A 234 9.27 -10.60 18.65
CA GLU A 234 8.17 -11.22 19.38
C GLU A 234 6.83 -10.53 19.08
N THR A 235 5.78 -11.33 19.04
CA THR A 235 4.40 -10.86 18.90
C THR A 235 3.70 -10.97 20.24
N MET A 236 3.17 -9.87 20.73
CA MET A 236 2.30 -9.86 21.88
C MET A 236 0.83 -10.00 21.46
N ASN A 237 0.09 -10.80 22.23
CA ASN A 237 -1.35 -10.93 22.09
C ASN A 237 -2.03 -10.36 23.34
N GLY A 238 -3.13 -9.66 23.14
CA GLY A 238 -3.87 -9.03 24.22
C GLY A 238 -5.29 -8.66 23.86
N ILE A 239 -5.89 -7.87 24.70
CA ILE A 239 -7.22 -7.30 24.50
C ILE A 239 -7.15 -5.79 24.75
N LEU A 240 -7.92 -5.03 24.01
CA LEU A 240 -8.08 -3.59 24.16
C LEU A 240 -9.53 -3.26 24.47
N ALA A 241 -9.73 -2.30 25.37
CA ALA A 241 -11.03 -1.69 25.55
C ALA A 241 -11.33 -0.74 24.37
N PRO A 242 -12.60 -0.52 24.00
CA PRO A 242 -12.96 0.37 22.89
C PRO A 242 -12.36 1.77 22.97
N GLU A 243 -12.21 2.31 24.18
CA GLU A 243 -11.65 3.64 24.44
C GLU A 243 -10.16 3.73 24.10
N GLN A 244 -9.45 2.59 24.11
CA GLN A 244 -8.03 2.50 23.76
C GLN A 244 -7.81 2.45 22.25
N TRP A 245 -8.86 2.16 21.47
CA TRP A 245 -8.77 1.96 20.02
C TRP A 245 -7.98 3.04 19.31
N LEU A 246 -8.28 4.31 19.56
CA LEU A 246 -7.65 5.44 18.86
C LEU A 246 -6.14 5.55 19.09
N SER A 247 -5.63 4.96 20.17
CA SER A 247 -4.19 4.90 20.46
C SER A 247 -3.45 3.79 19.69
N PHE A 248 -4.19 2.79 19.21
CA PHE A 248 -3.66 1.64 18.47
C PHE A 248 -4.11 1.59 17.02
N ALA A 249 -5.07 2.47 16.63
CA ALA A 249 -5.60 2.48 15.29
C ALA A 249 -4.51 2.76 14.26
N PRO A 250 -4.36 1.90 13.22
CA PRO A 250 -3.48 2.20 12.10
C PRO A 250 -4.03 3.36 11.28
N GLU A 251 -3.21 3.93 10.38
CA GLU A 251 -3.71 4.86 9.39
C GLU A 251 -4.69 4.14 8.46
N LEU A 252 -5.95 4.58 8.50
CA LEU A 252 -7.03 3.97 7.73
C LEU A 252 -7.26 4.74 6.42
N PRO A 253 -7.19 4.08 5.26
CA PRO A 253 -7.46 4.72 3.97
C PRO A 253 -8.93 5.14 3.86
N ASN A 254 -9.17 6.43 3.59
CA ASN A 254 -10.51 7.02 3.58
C ASN A 254 -10.97 7.61 2.24
N LYS A 255 -10.13 7.53 1.19
CA LYS A 255 -10.45 8.11 -0.14
C LYS A 255 -10.57 7.04 -1.21
N VAL A 256 -9.46 6.46 -1.58
CA VAL A 256 -9.37 5.43 -2.62
C VAL A 256 -8.72 4.20 -2.01
N ILE A 257 -9.41 3.08 -2.10
CA ILE A 257 -8.90 1.77 -1.73
C ILE A 257 -8.90 0.86 -2.95
N TYR A 258 -8.05 -0.14 -2.91
CA TYR A 258 -8.01 -1.19 -3.91
C TYR A 258 -8.43 -2.51 -3.28
N ASN A 259 -9.04 -3.37 -4.07
CA ASN A 259 -9.38 -4.73 -3.70
C ASN A 259 -9.11 -5.65 -4.88
N ILE A 260 -8.63 -6.85 -4.64
CA ILE A 260 -8.35 -7.84 -5.68
C ILE A 260 -9.24 -9.06 -5.45
N LEU A 261 -10.03 -9.40 -6.45
CA LEU A 261 -10.92 -10.54 -6.46
C LEU A 261 -10.26 -11.67 -7.29
N TYR A 262 -9.78 -12.71 -6.63
CA TYR A 262 -9.05 -13.81 -7.24
C TYR A 262 -9.95 -14.94 -7.80
N GLY A 263 -11.14 -14.58 -8.29
CA GLY A 263 -12.08 -15.55 -8.88
C GLY A 263 -12.89 -16.35 -7.86
N GLN A 264 -12.72 -16.09 -6.56
CA GLN A 264 -13.51 -16.73 -5.53
C GLN A 264 -15.00 -16.36 -5.65
N LYS A 265 -15.85 -17.32 -5.30
CA LYS A 265 -17.28 -17.05 -5.19
C LYS A 265 -17.54 -16.27 -3.91
N TYR A 266 -17.83 -15.00 -4.05
CA TYR A 266 -18.29 -14.16 -2.93
C TYR A 266 -19.75 -14.43 -2.67
N THR A 267 -20.07 -14.75 -1.44
CA THR A 267 -21.43 -14.70 -0.88
C THR A 267 -21.50 -13.47 0.03
N GLU A 268 -22.69 -13.00 0.35
CA GLU A 268 -22.82 -12.01 1.40
C GLU A 268 -22.37 -12.62 2.72
N SER A 269 -21.25 -12.16 3.23
CA SER A 269 -20.63 -12.68 4.44
C SER A 269 -20.95 -11.78 5.63
N ASN A 270 -21.08 -12.40 6.81
CA ASN A 270 -21.19 -11.69 8.09
C ASN A 270 -19.84 -11.34 8.69
N GLN A 271 -18.75 -11.65 8.02
CA GLN A 271 -17.37 -11.35 8.41
C GLN A 271 -16.62 -10.74 7.25
N LYS A 272 -15.74 -9.79 7.54
CA LYS A 272 -14.75 -9.25 6.60
C LYS A 272 -13.40 -9.11 7.30
N ILE A 273 -12.35 -9.54 6.61
CA ILE A 273 -10.97 -9.28 6.96
C ILE A 273 -10.49 -8.21 5.98
N PHE A 274 -10.25 -7.02 6.50
CA PHE A 274 -9.72 -5.90 5.74
C PHE A 274 -8.21 -5.83 5.99
N VAL A 275 -7.44 -6.03 4.93
CA VAL A 275 -5.98 -6.07 4.98
C VAL A 275 -5.44 -4.79 4.37
N ILE A 276 -4.51 -4.14 5.06
CA ILE A 276 -3.70 -3.04 4.55
C ILE A 276 -2.28 -3.59 4.40
N ARG A 277 -1.77 -3.62 3.18
CA ARG A 277 -0.46 -4.21 2.88
C ARG A 277 0.46 -3.17 2.26
N GLY A 278 1.60 -2.95 2.88
CA GLY A 278 2.62 -2.06 2.37
C GLY A 278 3.25 -2.61 1.07
N ILE A 279 3.57 -1.71 0.13
CA ILE A 279 4.09 -2.11 -1.19
C ILE A 279 5.56 -2.52 -1.11
N ALA A 280 6.38 -1.85 -0.29
CA ALA A 280 7.82 -2.03 -0.27
C ALA A 280 8.41 -2.31 1.13
N ASN A 281 7.60 -2.25 2.18
CA ASN A 281 8.08 -2.31 3.56
C ASN A 281 7.71 -3.60 4.33
N GLY A 282 6.97 -4.52 3.68
CA GLY A 282 6.56 -5.79 4.31
C GLY A 282 5.54 -5.64 5.45
N ILE A 283 5.04 -4.44 5.71
CA ILE A 283 4.04 -4.20 6.76
C ILE A 283 2.69 -4.75 6.29
N GLU A 284 2.03 -5.49 7.15
CA GLU A 284 0.67 -5.97 6.95
C GLU A 284 -0.15 -5.71 8.20
N THR A 285 -1.31 -5.10 8.02
CA THR A 285 -2.28 -4.88 9.08
C THR A 285 -3.60 -5.53 8.69
N GLU A 286 -4.14 -6.37 9.58
CA GLU A 286 -5.43 -7.03 9.40
C GLU A 286 -6.45 -6.50 10.40
N LEU A 287 -7.60 -6.07 9.90
CA LEU A 287 -8.77 -5.70 10.70
C LEU A 287 -9.90 -6.68 10.40
N THR A 288 -10.27 -7.48 11.39
CA THR A 288 -11.40 -8.41 11.26
C THR A 288 -12.67 -7.77 11.78
N PHE A 289 -13.63 -7.59 10.88
CA PHE A 289 -14.98 -7.10 11.20
C PHE A 289 -15.99 -8.24 11.14
N ARG A 290 -17.01 -8.18 12.00
CA ARG A 290 -18.13 -9.13 12.00
C ARG A 290 -19.46 -8.41 12.24
N LYS A 291 -20.52 -8.88 11.60
CA LYS A 291 -21.88 -8.43 11.91
C LYS A 291 -22.29 -8.96 13.29
N LYS A 292 -22.64 -8.05 14.19
CA LYS A 292 -23.10 -8.32 15.54
C LYS A 292 -24.15 -7.28 15.91
N ASP A 293 -25.25 -7.69 16.52
CA ASP A 293 -26.34 -6.81 16.99
C ASP A 293 -26.87 -5.84 15.93
N GLY A 294 -26.98 -6.33 14.67
CA GLY A 294 -27.50 -5.57 13.53
C GLY A 294 -26.52 -4.63 12.84
N GLY A 295 -25.26 -4.51 13.32
CA GLY A 295 -24.22 -3.68 12.73
C GLY A 295 -22.89 -4.41 12.55
N TRP A 296 -21.94 -3.75 11.88
CA TRP A 296 -20.56 -4.22 11.83
C TRP A 296 -19.79 -3.80 13.08
N LYS A 297 -18.98 -4.69 13.62
CA LYS A 297 -18.07 -4.44 14.74
C LYS A 297 -16.67 -4.88 14.37
N LEU A 298 -15.65 -4.11 14.78
CA LEU A 298 -14.25 -4.51 14.73
C LEU A 298 -13.99 -5.49 15.87
N MET A 299 -13.62 -6.72 15.52
CA MET A 299 -13.42 -7.83 16.46
C MET A 299 -11.95 -8.08 16.78
N LYS A 300 -11.06 -7.82 15.79
CA LYS A 300 -9.64 -8.13 15.91
C LYS A 300 -8.78 -7.17 15.11
N LEU A 301 -7.64 -6.79 15.68
CA LEU A 301 -6.55 -6.07 15.03
C LEU A 301 -5.27 -6.89 15.09
N ILE A 302 -4.59 -7.07 13.94
CA ILE A 302 -3.25 -7.65 13.83
C ILE A 302 -2.36 -6.63 13.12
N MET A 303 -1.18 -6.38 13.67
CA MET A 303 -0.17 -5.48 13.10
C MET A 303 1.20 -6.15 13.03
#